data_ecba0e3d257908ad65f91ab4ed2662bc
#
_entry.id   ecba0e3d257908ad65f91ab4ed2662bc
#
_cell.length_a   1.000
_cell.length_b   1.000
_cell.length_c   1.000
_cell.angle_alpha   90.00
_cell.angle_beta   90.00
_cell.angle_gamma   90.00
#
_symmetry.space_group_name_H-M   'P 1'
#
loop_
_entity.id
_entity.type
_entity.pdbx_description
1 polymer ?
#
loop_
_entity_poly.entity_id
_entity_poly.type
_entity_poly.pdbx_seq_one_letter_code
_entity_poly.pdbx_strand_id
1 'polypeptide(L)'
;ASLLLEYKLDWGTPGIYGWYGSGDDSNPKNGSERMPVVSANGNNDFSNFAFNGNPYIARECILGSTMVGTWGIGARLKDVSFLEDLKHTLRVNFMGGTNAPKMAKYVRENDALYKRGVENYGMGGDAFDPIYLTTEDYALEIGLTNTYKMYDNFTIMLDAAYIAMWLDDSRNTWGKNAMYGFANDRNGVYDAWNVNLSFVYSF
;
A
#
# COMPACT_ATOMS: atom_id res chain seq x y z
N ALA A 1 -0.88 -3.31 -15.44
CA ALA A 1 -1.77 -2.35 -16.11
C ALA A 1 -2.41 -1.43 -15.07
N SER A 2 -2.60 -0.16 -15.42
CA SER A 2 -3.38 0.77 -14.59
C SER A 2 -4.20 1.70 -15.48
N LEU A 3 -5.34 2.16 -14.95
CA LEU A 3 -6.24 3.10 -15.60
C LEU A 3 -6.70 4.14 -14.58
N LEU A 4 -6.71 5.39 -14.98
CA LEU A 4 -7.26 6.51 -14.21
C LEU A 4 -8.18 7.33 -15.12
N LEU A 5 -9.39 7.59 -14.66
CA LEU A 5 -10.36 8.48 -15.28
C LEU A 5 -10.70 9.57 -14.29
N GLU A 6 -10.47 10.82 -14.68
CA GLU A 6 -10.76 12.00 -13.85
C GLU A 6 -11.57 13.02 -14.64
N TYR A 7 -12.38 13.77 -13.92
CA TYR A 7 -13.12 14.89 -14.49
C TYR A 7 -12.93 16.13 -13.60
N LYS A 8 -12.35 17.19 -14.19
CA LYS A 8 -12.08 18.43 -13.46
C LYS A 8 -13.35 19.28 -13.39
N LEU A 9 -13.75 19.59 -12.16
CA LEU A 9 -14.84 20.50 -11.81
C LEU A 9 -14.26 21.74 -11.12
N ASP A 10 -15.06 22.80 -11.00
CA ASP A 10 -14.63 24.05 -10.35
C ASP A 10 -14.30 23.86 -8.86
N TRP A 11 -14.93 22.88 -8.19
CA TRP A 11 -14.78 22.63 -6.76
C TRP A 11 -13.88 21.43 -6.43
N GLY A 12 -13.40 20.69 -7.41
CA GLY A 12 -12.54 19.53 -7.20
C GLY A 12 -12.49 18.61 -8.41
N THR A 13 -11.71 17.56 -8.32
CA THR A 13 -11.47 16.60 -9.40
C THR A 13 -11.85 15.19 -8.93
N PRO A 14 -13.10 14.76 -9.11
CA PRO A 14 -13.47 13.36 -8.88
C PRO A 14 -12.80 12.44 -9.90
N GLY A 15 -12.44 11.25 -9.47
CA GLY A 15 -11.81 10.25 -10.31
C GLY A 15 -12.07 8.82 -9.83
N ILE A 16 -12.03 7.91 -10.77
CA ILE A 16 -12.03 6.47 -10.53
C ILE A 16 -10.79 5.86 -11.17
N TYR A 17 -10.25 4.84 -10.56
CA TYR A 17 -9.04 4.18 -11.05
C TYR A 17 -9.02 2.70 -10.70
N GLY A 18 -8.14 1.99 -11.38
CA GLY A 18 -7.88 0.60 -11.09
C GLY A 18 -6.50 0.19 -11.55
N TRP A 19 -6.02 -0.90 -10.99
CA TRP A 19 -4.73 -1.49 -11.37
C TRP A 19 -4.78 -3.01 -11.31
N TYR A 20 -3.84 -3.61 -12.02
CA TYR A 20 -3.57 -5.03 -11.99
C TYR A 20 -2.08 -5.27 -12.22
N GLY A 21 -1.44 -5.95 -11.28
CA GLY A 21 -0.07 -6.46 -11.37
C GLY A 21 -0.08 -7.98 -11.24
N SER A 22 0.57 -8.69 -12.16
CA SER A 22 0.68 -10.14 -12.05
C SER A 22 1.40 -10.52 -10.76
N GLY A 23 0.90 -11.56 -10.13
CA GLY A 23 1.52 -12.22 -8.98
C GLY A 23 2.32 -13.45 -9.40
N ASP A 24 2.80 -14.15 -8.41
CA ASP A 24 3.56 -15.39 -8.55
C ASP A 24 2.65 -16.61 -8.48
N ASP A 25 3.03 -17.68 -9.17
CA ASP A 25 2.31 -18.93 -9.17
C ASP A 25 2.57 -19.76 -7.88
N SER A 26 2.16 -21.01 -7.87
CA SER A 26 2.33 -21.90 -6.73
C SER A 26 3.65 -22.67 -6.70
N ASN A 27 4.55 -22.41 -7.64
CA ASN A 27 5.79 -23.18 -7.81
C ASN A 27 7.03 -22.33 -7.46
N PRO A 28 7.58 -22.43 -6.25
CA PRO A 28 8.73 -21.60 -5.85
C PRO A 28 10.05 -21.94 -6.55
N LYS A 29 10.06 -22.90 -7.50
CA LYS A 29 11.28 -23.40 -8.14
C LYS A 29 11.43 -22.99 -9.61
N ASN A 30 10.41 -22.40 -10.22
CA ASN A 30 10.43 -22.02 -11.63
C ASN A 30 10.85 -20.56 -11.87
N GLY A 31 11.19 -19.81 -10.82
CA GLY A 31 11.41 -18.37 -10.86
C GLY A 31 10.15 -17.62 -10.50
N SER A 32 10.19 -16.29 -10.50
CA SER A 32 9.01 -15.47 -10.23
C SER A 32 8.37 -15.01 -11.53
N GLU A 33 7.07 -15.25 -11.67
CA GLU A 33 6.22 -14.74 -12.75
C GLU A 33 5.56 -13.42 -12.39
N ARG A 34 5.85 -12.93 -11.19
CA ARG A 34 5.44 -11.64 -10.72
C ARG A 34 5.99 -10.53 -11.62
N MET A 35 5.16 -9.54 -11.92
CA MET A 35 5.60 -8.40 -12.71
C MET A 35 6.88 -7.78 -12.12
N PRO A 36 7.95 -7.58 -12.89
CA PRO A 36 9.18 -7.01 -12.37
C PRO A 36 8.96 -5.53 -11.97
N VAL A 37 9.60 -5.14 -10.88
CA VAL A 37 9.63 -3.74 -10.42
C VAL A 37 10.83 -3.04 -11.05
N VAL A 38 10.57 -2.01 -11.85
CA VAL A 38 11.62 -1.21 -12.48
C VAL A 38 12.12 -0.10 -11.55
N SER A 39 11.27 0.37 -10.65
CA SER A 39 11.61 1.39 -9.64
C SER A 39 10.80 1.14 -8.37
N ALA A 40 11.50 1.00 -7.26
CA ALA A 40 10.88 0.87 -5.93
C ALA A 40 10.24 2.20 -5.45
N ASN A 41 10.66 3.32 -6.00
CA ASN A 41 10.18 4.66 -5.64
C ASN A 41 9.05 5.13 -6.57
N GLY A 42 8.11 4.27 -6.88
CA GLY A 42 6.95 4.66 -7.67
C GLY A 42 6.13 5.72 -6.95
N ASN A 43 5.95 6.87 -7.58
CA ASN A 43 4.98 7.85 -7.11
C ASN A 43 3.58 7.31 -7.38
N ASN A 44 3.03 6.65 -6.38
CA ASN A 44 1.73 6.02 -6.47
C ASN A 44 0.69 6.95 -5.83
N ASP A 45 0.07 7.78 -6.65
CA ASP A 45 -0.99 8.70 -6.21
C ASP A 45 -2.33 7.99 -5.89
N PHE A 46 -2.37 6.64 -5.93
CA PHE A 46 -3.57 5.86 -5.65
C PHE A 46 -3.73 5.50 -4.17
N SER A 47 -2.65 5.45 -3.40
CA SER A 47 -2.66 5.03 -2.00
C SER A 47 -1.97 6.03 -1.10
N ASN A 48 -2.42 6.09 0.16
CA ASN A 48 -1.77 6.85 1.23
C ASN A 48 -0.92 5.97 2.15
N PHE A 49 -1.29 4.70 2.31
CA PHE A 49 -0.69 3.83 3.31
C PHE A 49 -0.48 2.38 2.84
N ALA A 50 -1.35 1.85 1.97
CA ALA A 50 -1.18 0.50 1.47
C ALA A 50 0.14 0.34 0.71
N PHE A 51 0.47 1.30 -0.14
CA PHE A 51 1.68 1.32 -0.96
C PHE A 51 2.45 2.63 -0.80
N ASN A 52 3.75 2.59 -1.10
CA ASN A 52 4.56 3.80 -1.08
C ASN A 52 4.14 4.77 -2.19
N GLY A 53 3.70 5.97 -1.84
CA GLY A 53 3.13 6.91 -2.81
C GLY A 53 3.65 8.33 -2.74
N ASN A 54 4.01 8.84 -1.58
CA ASN A 54 4.46 10.23 -1.47
C ASN A 54 5.94 10.29 -1.11
N PRO A 55 6.82 10.78 -2.00
CA PRO A 55 8.26 10.85 -1.75
C PRO A 55 8.66 11.83 -0.64
N TYR A 56 7.78 12.77 -0.27
CA TYR A 56 8.06 13.74 0.79
C TYR A 56 7.70 13.25 2.19
N ILE A 57 7.02 12.12 2.28
CA ILE A 57 6.55 11.58 3.55
C ILE A 57 7.31 10.29 3.81
N ALA A 58 8.18 10.32 4.82
CA ALA A 58 8.79 9.11 5.36
C ALA A 58 7.68 8.30 6.04
N ARG A 59 7.06 7.41 5.30
CA ARG A 59 6.00 6.54 5.80
C ARG A 59 6.30 5.09 5.51
N GLU A 60 5.93 4.28 6.43
CA GLU A 60 5.83 2.85 6.25
C GLU A 60 4.66 2.54 5.33
N CYS A 61 4.86 1.62 4.41
CA CYS A 61 3.78 1.07 3.60
C CYS A 61 3.44 -0.33 4.11
N ILE A 62 2.16 -0.62 4.26
CA ILE A 62 1.76 -1.86 4.93
C ILE A 62 1.69 -3.06 3.99
N LEU A 63 1.43 -2.84 2.70
CA LEU A 63 1.32 -3.91 1.70
C LEU A 63 2.55 -4.04 0.80
N GLY A 64 3.48 -3.11 0.88
CA GLY A 64 4.70 -3.11 0.08
C GLY A 64 4.97 -1.79 -0.59
N SER A 65 6.17 -1.67 -1.17
CA SER A 65 6.58 -0.44 -1.86
C SER A 65 5.89 -0.24 -3.21
N THR A 66 5.28 -1.29 -3.77
CA THR A 66 4.67 -1.26 -5.10
C THR A 66 3.35 -2.02 -5.14
N MET A 67 2.55 -1.78 -6.18
CA MET A 67 1.28 -2.48 -6.43
C MET A 67 1.46 -3.83 -7.15
N VAL A 68 2.68 -4.32 -7.28
CA VAL A 68 2.96 -5.58 -7.96
C VAL A 68 2.44 -6.75 -7.14
N GLY A 69 1.84 -7.73 -7.80
CA GLY A 69 1.20 -8.85 -7.12
C GLY A 69 -0.15 -8.51 -6.51
N THR A 70 -0.75 -7.38 -6.93
CA THR A 70 -2.07 -6.96 -6.47
C THR A 70 -2.96 -6.47 -7.61
N TRP A 71 -4.24 -6.46 -7.35
CA TRP A 71 -5.24 -5.75 -8.14
C TRP A 71 -6.02 -4.80 -7.23
N GLY A 72 -6.59 -3.75 -7.79
CA GLY A 72 -7.45 -2.89 -7.02
C GLY A 72 -8.29 -1.97 -7.88
N ILE A 73 -9.34 -1.46 -7.25
CA ILE A 73 -10.20 -0.40 -7.75
C ILE A 73 -10.32 0.68 -6.68
N GLY A 74 -10.37 1.92 -7.11
CA GLY A 74 -10.50 3.03 -6.18
C GLY A 74 -11.26 4.20 -6.76
N ALA A 75 -11.66 5.07 -5.86
CA ALA A 75 -12.18 6.38 -6.18
C ALA A 75 -11.40 7.44 -5.40
N ARG A 76 -11.22 8.60 -6.02
CA ARG A 76 -10.64 9.75 -5.35
C ARG A 76 -11.43 11.01 -5.63
N LEU A 77 -11.40 11.91 -4.68
CA LEU A 77 -11.87 13.26 -4.82
C LEU A 77 -10.71 14.19 -4.48
N LYS A 78 -10.13 14.79 -5.51
CA LYS A 78 -8.88 15.51 -5.43
C LYS A 78 -9.11 17.02 -5.51
N ASP A 79 -8.23 17.79 -4.87
CA ASP A 79 -8.16 19.25 -4.93
C ASP A 79 -9.45 19.95 -4.47
N VAL A 80 -10.23 19.34 -3.57
CA VAL A 80 -11.36 20.03 -2.93
C VAL A 80 -10.84 21.15 -2.05
N SER A 81 -11.33 22.35 -2.25
CA SER A 81 -10.89 23.53 -1.51
C SER A 81 -12.10 24.31 -0.99
N PHE A 82 -12.11 24.56 0.31
CA PHE A 82 -13.07 25.42 0.98
C PHE A 82 -12.45 26.73 1.47
N LEU A 83 -11.11 26.76 1.54
CA LEU A 83 -10.30 27.90 1.93
C LEU A 83 -9.18 28.08 0.92
N GLU A 84 -8.79 29.33 0.67
CA GLU A 84 -7.64 29.65 -0.18
C GLU A 84 -6.40 28.90 0.32
N ASP A 85 -5.63 28.34 -0.60
CA ASP A 85 -4.39 27.60 -0.36
C ASP A 85 -4.53 26.26 0.44
N LEU A 86 -5.73 25.86 0.84
CA LEU A 86 -5.98 24.59 1.49
C LEU A 86 -6.71 23.64 0.54
N LYS A 87 -6.07 22.52 0.24
CA LYS A 87 -6.61 21.47 -0.63
C LYS A 87 -6.76 20.15 0.12
N HIS A 88 -7.87 19.49 -0.15
CA HIS A 88 -8.20 18.18 0.41
C HIS A 88 -8.25 17.14 -0.71
N THR A 89 -7.71 15.96 -0.44
CA THR A 89 -7.84 14.80 -1.33
C THR A 89 -8.25 13.60 -0.50
N LEU A 90 -9.41 13.03 -0.83
CA LEU A 90 -9.92 11.81 -0.25
C LEU A 90 -9.72 10.66 -1.24
N ARG A 91 -9.31 9.48 -0.74
CA ARG A 91 -9.16 8.24 -1.51
C ARG A 91 -9.83 7.09 -0.79
N VAL A 92 -10.44 6.21 -1.56
CA VAL A 92 -10.97 4.93 -1.08
C VAL A 92 -10.55 3.86 -2.05
N ASN A 93 -9.87 2.82 -1.57
CA ASN A 93 -9.33 1.72 -2.35
C ASN A 93 -9.83 0.38 -1.84
N PHE A 94 -10.35 -0.44 -2.73
CA PHE A 94 -10.55 -1.86 -2.46
C PHE A 94 -9.57 -2.66 -3.31
N MET A 95 -8.85 -3.60 -2.71
CA MET A 95 -7.76 -4.32 -3.36
C MET A 95 -7.66 -5.77 -2.88
N GLY A 96 -7.02 -6.59 -3.69
CA GLY A 96 -6.71 -7.98 -3.37
C GLY A 96 -5.40 -8.42 -4.00
N GLY A 97 -4.94 -9.61 -3.63
CA GLY A 97 -3.71 -10.17 -4.19
C GLY A 97 -3.93 -10.92 -5.50
N THR A 98 -2.83 -11.11 -6.21
CA THR A 98 -2.75 -11.96 -7.41
C THR A 98 -1.74 -13.11 -7.26
N ASN A 99 -1.07 -13.20 -6.11
CA ASN A 99 -0.14 -14.29 -5.81
C ASN A 99 -0.89 -15.56 -5.39
N ALA A 100 -0.34 -16.72 -5.70
CA ALA A 100 -0.91 -17.98 -5.25
C ALA A 100 -0.77 -18.14 -3.73
N PRO A 101 -1.80 -18.64 -3.00
CA PRO A 101 -1.74 -18.85 -1.55
C PRO A 101 -0.56 -19.68 -1.08
N LYS A 102 -0.13 -20.66 -1.88
CA LYS A 102 1.06 -21.49 -1.57
C LYS A 102 2.35 -20.70 -1.48
N MET A 103 2.46 -19.53 -2.13
CA MET A 103 3.65 -18.68 -2.01
C MET A 103 3.73 -18.05 -0.63
N ALA A 104 2.63 -17.60 -0.07
CA ALA A 104 2.59 -17.12 1.31
C ALA A 104 3.03 -18.20 2.31
N LYS A 105 2.52 -19.43 2.12
CA LYS A 105 2.94 -20.59 2.91
C LYS A 105 4.43 -20.87 2.75
N TYR A 106 4.96 -20.83 1.53
CA TYR A 106 6.37 -21.08 1.27
C TYR A 106 7.27 -20.03 1.96
N VAL A 107 6.95 -18.76 1.84
CA VAL A 107 7.70 -17.69 2.54
C VAL A 107 7.66 -17.87 4.04
N ARG A 108 6.50 -18.18 4.61
CA ARG A 108 6.32 -18.42 6.04
C ARG A 108 7.12 -19.62 6.55
N GLU A 109 7.16 -20.72 5.79
CA GLU A 109 7.86 -21.96 6.18
C GLU A 109 9.37 -21.87 5.95
N ASN A 110 9.85 -20.91 5.17
CA ASN A 110 11.27 -20.67 4.93
C ASN A 110 11.78 -19.52 5.79
N ASP A 111 11.90 -19.77 7.08
CA ASP A 111 12.40 -18.84 8.09
C ASP A 111 13.65 -18.03 7.66
N ALA A 112 14.55 -18.64 6.88
CA ALA A 112 15.78 -17.98 6.44
C ALA A 112 15.53 -16.82 5.47
N LEU A 113 14.50 -16.94 4.61
CA LEU A 113 14.10 -15.86 3.70
C LEU A 113 13.37 -14.75 4.46
N TYR A 114 12.48 -15.15 5.38
CA TYR A 114 11.73 -14.21 6.22
C TYR A 114 12.65 -13.42 7.15
N LYS A 115 13.54 -14.11 7.87
CA LYS A 115 14.51 -13.49 8.78
C LYS A 115 15.49 -12.59 8.04
N ARG A 116 15.94 -12.97 6.85
CA ARG A 116 16.84 -12.15 6.04
C ARG A 116 16.20 -10.83 5.63
N GLY A 117 14.93 -10.80 5.32
CA GLY A 117 14.19 -9.56 5.06
C GLY A 117 14.11 -8.67 6.29
N VAL A 118 13.74 -9.24 7.43
CA VAL A 118 13.63 -8.50 8.71
C VAL A 118 14.99 -8.04 9.24
N GLU A 119 16.03 -8.88 9.20
CA GLU A 119 17.32 -8.57 9.79
C GLU A 119 18.16 -7.57 8.95
N ASN A 120 18.08 -7.67 7.64
CA ASN A 120 18.94 -6.85 6.77
C ASN A 120 18.33 -5.49 6.38
N TYR A 121 17.01 -5.35 6.43
CA TYR A 121 16.35 -4.17 5.88
C TYR A 121 15.40 -3.48 6.86
N GLY A 122 15.33 -3.96 8.09
CA GLY A 122 14.34 -3.50 9.05
C GLY A 122 12.91 -3.92 8.65
N MET A 123 11.93 -3.46 9.36
CA MET A 123 10.54 -3.65 8.95
C MET A 123 10.28 -2.88 7.65
N GLY A 124 10.05 -3.57 6.56
CA GLY A 124 9.74 -2.96 5.27
C GLY A 124 10.94 -2.72 4.35
N GLY A 125 12.04 -3.42 4.53
CA GLY A 125 13.17 -3.34 3.61
C GLY A 125 12.79 -3.75 2.19
N ASP A 126 13.31 -3.03 1.22
CA ASP A 126 13.02 -3.16 -0.23
C ASP A 126 13.27 -4.53 -0.83
N ALA A 127 13.87 -5.46 -0.09
CA ALA A 127 14.19 -6.79 -0.58
C ALA A 127 13.01 -7.77 -0.56
N PHE A 128 12.03 -7.50 0.26
CA PHE A 128 10.79 -8.26 0.28
C PHE A 128 9.65 -7.28 0.45
N ASP A 129 8.74 -7.24 -0.49
CA ASP A 129 7.41 -6.77 -0.17
C ASP A 129 6.92 -7.69 0.94
N PRO A 130 6.83 -7.20 2.16
CA PRO A 130 6.69 -8.06 3.32
C PRO A 130 5.36 -8.79 3.31
N ILE A 131 4.40 -8.28 2.58
CA ILE A 131 3.12 -8.94 2.37
C ILE A 131 2.92 -9.25 0.91
N TYR A 132 2.88 -10.51 0.63
CA TYR A 132 2.29 -11.00 -0.58
C TYR A 132 0.79 -11.18 -0.33
N LEU A 133 -0.02 -10.22 -0.70
CA LEU A 133 -1.44 -10.50 -0.81
C LEU A 133 -1.64 -11.63 -1.81
N THR A 134 -2.37 -12.64 -1.38
CA THR A 134 -2.72 -13.77 -2.22
C THR A 134 -4.12 -13.59 -2.81
N THR A 135 -4.51 -14.48 -3.70
CA THR A 135 -5.86 -14.47 -4.28
C THR A 135 -6.98 -14.67 -3.25
N GLU A 136 -6.64 -15.05 -2.02
CA GLU A 136 -7.59 -15.20 -0.90
C GLU A 136 -7.60 -13.99 0.04
N ASP A 137 -6.78 -12.97 -0.23
CA ASP A 137 -6.60 -11.82 0.65
C ASP A 137 -7.17 -10.53 0.03
N TYR A 138 -7.75 -9.70 0.89
CA TYR A 138 -8.35 -8.42 0.49
C TYR A 138 -8.00 -7.32 1.49
N ALA A 139 -8.06 -6.07 1.02
CA ALA A 139 -7.91 -4.89 1.87
C ALA A 139 -8.80 -3.75 1.40
N LEU A 140 -9.21 -2.90 2.35
CA LEU A 140 -9.90 -1.64 2.12
C LEU A 140 -9.08 -0.52 2.76
N GLU A 141 -8.67 0.45 1.97
CA GLU A 141 -7.98 1.64 2.46
C GLU A 141 -8.87 2.88 2.30
N ILE A 142 -8.89 3.71 3.33
CA ILE A 142 -9.45 5.07 3.28
C ILE A 142 -8.33 6.03 3.65
N GLY A 143 -8.02 6.96 2.76
CA GLY A 143 -6.94 7.93 2.94
C GLY A 143 -7.40 9.37 2.70
N LEU A 144 -6.87 10.28 3.51
CA LEU A 144 -7.09 11.71 3.42
C LEU A 144 -5.74 12.42 3.38
N THR A 145 -5.55 13.27 2.39
CA THR A 145 -4.41 14.20 2.31
C THR A 145 -4.93 15.62 2.38
N ASN A 146 -4.38 16.42 3.29
CA ASN A 146 -4.62 17.86 3.37
C ASN A 146 -3.32 18.58 3.05
N THR A 147 -3.35 19.50 2.12
CA THR A 147 -2.19 20.29 1.71
C THR A 147 -2.52 21.77 1.89
N TYR A 148 -1.77 22.44 2.75
CA TYR A 148 -1.89 23.88 3.00
C TYR A 148 -0.63 24.59 2.53
N LYS A 149 -0.77 25.40 1.49
CA LYS A 149 0.28 26.26 0.98
C LYS A 149 0.36 27.54 1.81
N MET A 150 1.15 27.52 2.86
CA MET A 150 1.26 28.64 3.80
C MET A 150 2.01 29.84 3.20
N TYR A 151 3.05 29.56 2.38
CA TYR A 151 3.81 30.54 1.61
C TYR A 151 4.19 29.92 0.26
N ASP A 152 4.65 30.73 -0.68
CA ASP A 152 5.04 30.24 -2.01
C ASP A 152 6.09 29.11 -1.96
N ASN A 153 6.91 29.11 -0.94
CA ASN A 153 7.98 28.15 -0.73
C ASN A 153 7.79 27.25 0.49
N PHE A 154 6.64 27.31 1.19
CA PHE A 154 6.40 26.53 2.37
C PHE A 154 4.99 25.91 2.38
N THR A 155 4.96 24.59 2.42
CA THR A 155 3.73 23.79 2.40
C THR A 155 3.68 22.88 3.63
N ILE A 156 2.52 22.82 4.26
CA ILE A 156 2.21 21.87 5.33
C ILE A 156 1.30 20.79 4.74
N MET A 157 1.66 19.52 4.97
CA MET A 157 0.87 18.38 4.50
C MET A 157 0.50 17.49 5.69
N LEU A 158 -0.77 17.15 5.80
CA LEU A 158 -1.29 16.16 6.73
C LEU A 158 -1.88 15.00 5.94
N ASP A 159 -1.26 13.84 6.07
CA ASP A 159 -1.79 12.57 5.57
C ASP A 159 -2.35 11.75 6.72
N ALA A 160 -3.54 11.21 6.53
CA ALA A 160 -4.15 10.25 7.42
C ALA A 160 -4.73 9.09 6.61
N ALA A 161 -4.50 7.88 7.05
CA ALA A 161 -5.04 6.70 6.40
C ALA A 161 -5.40 5.61 7.41
N TYR A 162 -6.42 4.85 7.05
CA TYR A 162 -6.83 3.63 7.73
C TYR A 162 -6.95 2.51 6.70
N ILE A 163 -6.47 1.34 7.04
CA ILE A 163 -6.58 0.13 6.22
C ILE A 163 -7.14 -1.01 7.06
N ALA A 164 -8.20 -1.61 6.55
CA ALA A 164 -8.73 -2.88 7.04
C ALA A 164 -8.28 -4.01 6.11
N MET A 165 -7.82 -5.11 6.67
CA MET A 165 -7.31 -6.25 5.92
C MET A 165 -8.02 -7.53 6.31
N TRP A 166 -8.40 -8.31 5.30
CA TRP A 166 -8.97 -9.65 5.44
C TRP A 166 -8.00 -10.64 4.80
N LEU A 167 -7.27 -11.34 5.65
CA LEU A 167 -6.22 -12.26 5.24
C LEU A 167 -6.66 -13.69 5.54
N ASP A 168 -6.36 -14.61 4.62
CA ASP A 168 -6.67 -16.03 4.80
C ASP A 168 -5.75 -16.66 5.87
N ASP A 169 -6.29 -16.88 7.04
CA ASP A 169 -5.59 -17.49 8.18
C ASP A 169 -5.48 -19.02 8.11
N SER A 170 -5.87 -19.61 7.01
CA SER A 170 -5.76 -21.05 6.79
C SER A 170 -4.30 -21.51 6.81
N ARG A 171 -4.09 -22.80 7.13
CA ARG A 171 -2.76 -23.42 7.11
C ARG A 171 -2.13 -23.45 5.73
N ASN A 172 -2.92 -23.29 4.69
CA ASN A 172 -2.46 -23.33 3.31
C ASN A 172 -1.97 -21.97 2.82
N THR A 173 -2.23 -20.91 3.55
CA THR A 173 -1.82 -19.55 3.25
C THR A 173 -1.00 -18.99 4.40
N TRP A 174 -1.54 -18.07 5.16
CA TRP A 174 -0.80 -17.39 6.23
C TRP A 174 -0.73 -18.20 7.53
N GLY A 175 -1.74 -19.00 7.87
CA GLY A 175 -1.88 -19.66 9.16
C GLY A 175 -2.24 -18.69 10.29
N LYS A 176 -2.62 -19.23 11.42
CA LYS A 176 -3.11 -18.45 12.58
C LYS A 176 -2.07 -17.54 13.25
N ASN A 177 -0.81 -17.70 12.94
CA ASN A 177 0.29 -16.95 13.55
C ASN A 177 1.02 -16.10 12.50
N ALA A 178 0.38 -15.86 11.38
CA ALA A 178 1.02 -15.21 10.28
C ALA A 178 0.97 -13.71 10.45
N MET A 179 2.02 -13.17 10.20
CA MET A 179 2.38 -11.84 9.76
C MET A 179 3.11 -11.00 10.78
N TYR A 180 4.32 -10.60 10.40
CA TYR A 180 5.17 -9.56 10.98
C TYR A 180 5.72 -9.80 12.38
N GLY A 181 5.97 -11.01 12.79
CA GLY A 181 6.56 -11.23 14.12
C GLY A 181 5.66 -10.78 15.28
N PHE A 182 4.43 -10.41 15.02
CA PHE A 182 3.38 -10.25 16.04
C PHE A 182 2.87 -11.62 16.48
N ALA A 183 3.82 -12.48 16.85
CA ALA A 183 3.64 -13.90 17.08
C ALA A 183 2.67 -14.26 18.22
N ASN A 184 2.06 -13.30 18.87
CA ASN A 184 1.21 -13.52 20.03
C ASN A 184 -0.26 -13.12 19.86
N ASP A 185 -0.63 -12.52 18.75
CA ASP A 185 -2.04 -12.18 18.54
C ASP A 185 -2.75 -13.29 17.76
N ARG A 186 -3.44 -14.14 18.52
CA ARG A 186 -4.18 -15.30 17.98
C ARG A 186 -5.46 -14.91 17.24
N ASN A 187 -5.81 -13.66 17.20
CA ASN A 187 -7.08 -13.17 16.68
C ASN A 187 -6.99 -12.50 15.31
N GLY A 188 -5.81 -12.45 14.72
CA GLY A 188 -5.66 -12.04 13.32
C GLY A 188 -6.26 -10.67 12.98
N VAL A 189 -6.03 -9.67 13.80
CA VAL A 189 -6.45 -8.31 13.48
C VAL A 189 -5.36 -7.65 12.67
N TYR A 190 -5.79 -7.05 11.59
CA TYR A 190 -4.86 -6.50 10.61
C TYR A 190 -5.26 -5.10 10.17
N ASP A 191 -6.07 -4.46 10.97
CA ASP A 191 -6.41 -3.07 10.78
C ASP A 191 -5.25 -2.19 11.25
N ALA A 192 -4.89 -1.23 10.44
CA ALA A 192 -3.83 -0.29 10.75
C ALA A 192 -4.24 1.13 10.39
N TRP A 193 -3.61 2.08 11.03
CA TRP A 193 -3.77 3.48 10.70
C TRP A 193 -2.42 4.20 10.68
N ASN A 194 -2.34 5.27 9.92
CA ASN A 194 -1.16 6.10 9.82
C ASN A 194 -1.59 7.57 9.78
N VAL A 195 -0.84 8.42 10.47
CA VAL A 195 -0.99 9.88 10.39
C VAL A 195 0.38 10.50 10.30
N ASN A 196 0.62 11.26 9.24
CA ASN A 196 1.87 11.95 9.01
C ASN A 196 1.64 13.45 8.86
N LEU A 197 2.46 14.25 9.51
CA LEU A 197 2.54 15.68 9.33
C LEU A 197 3.90 16.04 8.73
N SER A 198 3.89 16.68 7.59
CA SER A 198 5.09 17.05 6.85
C SER A 198 5.15 18.56 6.61
N PHE A 199 6.34 19.11 6.72
CA PHE A 199 6.66 20.49 6.41
C PHE A 199 7.64 20.50 5.24
N VAL A 200 7.20 21.03 4.10
CA VAL A 200 7.98 21.05 2.86
C VAL A 200 8.39 22.46 2.57
N TYR A 201 9.70 22.69 2.55
CA TYR A 201 10.30 23.96 2.16
C TYR A 201 11.05 23.81 0.84
N SER A 202 10.73 24.66 -0.14
CA SER A 202 11.38 24.69 -1.45
C SER A 202 12.23 25.96 -1.58
N PHE A 203 13.47 25.85 -2.02
CA PHE A 203 14.42 26.95 -2.20
C PHE A 203 15.07 26.89 -3.59
#